data_d0ac43c2873ae3ae4baeec89e48464bb
#
_entry.id   d0ac43c2873ae3ae4baeec89e48464bb
#
_cell.length_a   1.000
_cell.length_b   1.000
_cell.length_c   1.000
_cell.angle_alpha   90.00
_cell.angle_beta   90.00
_cell.angle_gamma   90.00
#
_symmetry.space_group_name_H-M   'P 1'
#
loop_
_entity.id
_entity.type
_entity.pdbx_description
1 polymer ?
#
loop_
_entity_poly.entity_id
_entity_poly.type
_entity_poly.pdbx_seq_one_letter_code
_entity_poly.pdbx_strand_id
1 'polypeptide(L)'
;MSDNKTPRRRNLLKGAALAAGAISAPMIAKAQTGPISMRWQSTWPAKDIFHEYALDYAKKVNDMTGGDLKIEVLPAGAVVPAFGLLEAVSKGTLDGGHGVLGYHYGKQNALALWS
;
A
#
# COMPACT_ATOMS: atom_id res chain seq x y z
N MET A 1 -33.67 31.97 -57.47
CA MET A 1 -33.39 32.60 -56.18
C MET A 1 -32.70 31.59 -55.29
N SER A 2 -31.47 31.89 -55.13
CA SER A 2 -30.47 31.12 -54.39
C SER A 2 -30.62 31.38 -52.90
N ASP A 3 -30.51 30.38 -52.03
CA ASP A 3 -30.01 30.63 -50.72
C ASP A 3 -29.19 29.44 -50.18
N ASN A 4 -27.93 29.72 -50.17
CA ASN A 4 -26.85 28.93 -49.74
C ASN A 4 -26.72 29.06 -48.19
N LYS A 5 -26.93 28.01 -47.45
CA LYS A 5 -26.64 27.97 -45.99
C LYS A 5 -25.73 26.87 -45.61
N THR A 6 -24.46 27.12 -45.68
CA THR A 6 -23.46 26.33 -44.95
C THR A 6 -22.55 27.23 -44.15
N PRO A 7 -22.81 27.36 -42.82
CA PRO A 7 -21.64 27.52 -41.94
C PRO A 7 -21.72 26.71 -40.66
N ARG A 8 -22.50 25.62 -40.56
CA ARG A 8 -22.58 24.84 -39.30
C ARG A 8 -21.39 23.93 -39.03
N ARG A 9 -20.70 23.45 -40.07
CA ARG A 9 -19.59 22.50 -39.88
C ARG A 9 -18.29 23.13 -39.36
N ARG A 10 -18.01 24.40 -39.69
CA ARG A 10 -16.77 25.08 -39.22
C ARG A 10 -16.84 25.47 -37.74
N ASN A 11 -18.02 25.66 -37.15
CA ASN A 11 -18.16 26.01 -35.75
C ASN A 11 -18.10 24.78 -34.82
N LEU A 12 -18.46 23.58 -35.30
CA LEU A 12 -18.27 22.33 -34.55
C LEU A 12 -16.80 21.98 -34.36
N LEU A 13 -15.94 22.26 -35.34
CA LEU A 13 -14.51 21.98 -35.26
C LEU A 13 -13.76 22.94 -34.32
N LYS A 14 -14.29 24.15 -34.12
CA LYS A 14 -13.71 25.10 -33.15
C LYS A 14 -14.06 24.79 -31.71
N GLY A 15 -15.21 24.14 -31.44
CA GLY A 15 -15.59 23.68 -30.10
C GLY A 15 -14.86 22.40 -29.65
N ALA A 16 -14.54 21.53 -30.60
CA ALA A 16 -13.85 20.27 -30.30
C ALA A 16 -12.37 20.46 -29.93
N ALA A 17 -11.73 21.52 -30.42
CA ALA A 17 -10.33 21.81 -30.11
C ALA A 17 -10.10 22.35 -28.68
N LEU A 18 -11.13 22.93 -28.07
CA LEU A 18 -11.05 23.43 -26.69
C LEU A 18 -11.33 22.35 -25.63
N ALA A 19 -12.05 21.28 -25.99
CA ALA A 19 -12.33 20.17 -25.08
C ALA A 19 -11.17 19.15 -24.97
N ALA A 20 -10.31 19.07 -25.97
CA ALA A 20 -9.18 18.14 -25.97
C ALA A 20 -7.97 18.63 -25.14
N GLY A 21 -7.90 19.90 -24.79
CA GLY A 21 -6.80 20.48 -24.01
C GLY A 21 -6.92 20.28 -22.49
N ALA A 22 -8.06 19.82 -22.00
CA ALA A 22 -8.29 19.71 -20.54
C ALA A 22 -7.94 18.32 -19.95
N ILE A 23 -7.57 17.33 -20.79
CA ILE A 23 -7.38 15.94 -20.34
C ILE A 23 -5.90 15.60 -20.09
N SER A 24 -4.98 16.47 -20.43
CA SER A 24 -3.54 16.19 -20.31
C SER A 24 -2.82 17.01 -19.23
N ALA A 25 -3.52 17.46 -18.20
CA ALA A 25 -2.83 17.92 -17.01
C ALA A 25 -2.17 16.70 -16.36
N PRO A 26 -0.83 16.61 -16.26
CA PRO A 26 -0.21 15.56 -15.50
C PRO A 26 -0.77 15.68 -14.08
N MET A 27 -1.49 14.64 -13.62
CA MET A 27 -1.77 14.49 -12.20
C MET A 27 -0.40 14.34 -11.54
N ILE A 28 0.15 15.44 -11.05
CA ILE A 28 1.26 15.41 -10.12
C ILE A 28 0.68 14.72 -8.89
N ALA A 29 0.94 13.42 -8.76
CA ALA A 29 0.73 12.73 -7.52
C ALA A 29 1.50 13.54 -6.47
N LYS A 30 0.79 14.24 -5.59
CA LYS A 30 1.42 14.87 -4.44
C LYS A 30 2.14 13.74 -3.72
N ALA A 31 3.47 13.75 -3.78
CA ALA A 31 4.27 12.91 -2.93
C ALA A 31 3.76 13.15 -1.50
N GLN A 32 3.47 12.08 -0.79
CA GLN A 32 2.96 12.14 0.57
C GLN A 32 4.06 12.80 1.41
N THR A 33 3.89 14.09 1.72
CA THR A 33 4.86 14.88 2.47
C THR A 33 4.60 14.73 3.96
N GLY A 34 4.82 13.54 4.50
CA GLY A 34 4.64 13.24 5.91
C GLY A 34 5.17 11.87 6.26
N PRO A 35 5.37 11.56 7.55
CA PRO A 35 5.82 10.26 7.98
C PRO A 35 4.90 9.15 7.48
N ILE A 36 5.48 8.10 6.92
CA ILE A 36 4.76 6.88 6.55
C ILE A 36 4.59 6.05 7.82
N SER A 37 3.35 5.77 8.20
CA SER A 37 3.05 4.90 9.34
C SER A 37 2.58 3.54 8.85
N MET A 38 3.20 2.48 9.39
CA MET A 38 2.88 1.09 9.07
C MET A 38 2.47 0.35 10.33
N ARG A 39 1.38 -0.40 10.27
CA ARG A 39 0.94 -1.33 11.32
C ARG A 39 1.32 -2.74 10.95
N TRP A 40 2.17 -3.32 11.76
CA TRP A 40 2.61 -4.70 11.65
C TRP A 40 2.10 -5.53 12.82
N GLN A 41 2.02 -6.82 12.64
CA GLN A 41 1.75 -7.76 13.71
C GLN A 41 2.77 -8.89 13.69
N SER A 42 3.19 -9.31 14.88
CA SER A 42 4.00 -10.50 15.09
C SER A 42 3.11 -11.74 15.25
N THR A 43 3.63 -12.91 14.88
CA THR A 43 2.97 -14.19 15.16
C THR A 43 3.21 -14.70 16.58
N TRP A 44 4.00 -13.97 17.38
CA TRP A 44 4.34 -14.35 18.76
C TRP A 44 3.66 -13.46 19.80
N PRO A 45 3.43 -14.01 21.03
CA PRO A 45 2.92 -13.24 22.14
C PRO A 45 3.84 -12.09 22.56
N ALA A 46 3.30 -11.10 23.27
CA ALA A 46 4.04 -9.89 23.67
C ALA A 46 5.29 -10.12 24.54
N LYS A 47 5.37 -11.26 25.24
CA LYS A 47 6.51 -11.62 26.11
C LYS A 47 7.49 -12.60 25.46
N ASP A 48 7.32 -12.86 24.18
CA ASP A 48 8.16 -13.79 23.43
C ASP A 48 9.38 -13.06 22.86
N ILE A 49 10.55 -13.71 22.90
CA ILE A 49 11.81 -13.15 22.39
C ILE A 49 11.75 -12.77 20.91
N PHE A 50 11.01 -13.51 20.10
CA PHE A 50 10.84 -13.20 18.69
C PHE A 50 9.98 -11.94 18.47
N HIS A 51 9.03 -11.67 19.37
CA HIS A 51 8.31 -10.41 19.34
C HIS A 51 9.24 -9.24 19.72
N GLU A 52 10.12 -9.43 20.72
CA GLU A 52 11.12 -8.41 21.08
C GLU A 52 12.07 -8.10 19.92
N TYR A 53 12.48 -9.08 19.14
CA TYR A 53 13.28 -8.85 17.92
C TYR A 53 12.53 -8.02 16.88
N ALA A 54 11.22 -8.24 16.73
CA ALA A 54 10.40 -7.43 15.83
C ALA A 54 10.29 -5.98 16.30
N LEU A 55 10.19 -5.76 17.61
CA LEU A 55 10.19 -4.42 18.20
C LEU A 55 11.54 -3.71 18.03
N ASP A 56 12.65 -4.43 18.25
CA ASP A 56 14.00 -3.90 18.05
C ASP A 56 14.24 -3.52 16.57
N TYR A 57 13.81 -4.37 15.64
CA TYR A 57 13.84 -4.05 14.22
C TYR A 57 13.06 -2.78 13.89
N ALA A 58 11.82 -2.69 14.35
CA ALA A 58 10.98 -1.52 14.10
C ALA A 58 11.61 -0.24 14.67
N LYS A 59 12.16 -0.32 15.89
CA LYS A 59 12.88 0.79 16.52
C LYS A 59 14.07 1.25 15.67
N LYS A 60 14.90 0.32 15.21
CA LYS A 60 16.07 0.63 14.38
C LYS A 60 15.66 1.30 13.06
N VAL A 61 14.64 0.80 12.39
CA VAL A 61 14.12 1.41 11.16
C VAL A 61 13.60 2.82 11.42
N ASN A 62 12.82 3.01 12.48
CA ASN A 62 12.30 4.32 12.85
C ASN A 62 13.43 5.32 13.16
N ASP A 63 14.47 4.88 13.87
CA ASP A 63 15.63 5.71 14.21
C ASP A 63 16.47 6.03 12.94
N MET A 64 16.71 5.04 12.07
CA MET A 64 17.50 5.22 10.84
C MET A 64 16.84 6.16 9.83
N THR A 65 15.51 6.21 9.82
CA THR A 65 14.76 7.09 8.92
C THR A 65 14.45 8.46 9.52
N GLY A 66 14.96 8.74 10.73
CA GLY A 66 14.66 10.00 11.42
C GLY A 66 13.18 10.22 11.73
N GLY A 67 12.38 9.13 11.74
CA GLY A 67 10.93 9.16 11.95
C GLY A 67 10.09 9.33 10.68
N ASP A 68 10.71 9.36 9.50
CA ASP A 68 9.98 9.39 8.22
C ASP A 68 9.23 8.10 7.94
N LEU A 69 9.72 6.98 8.48
CA LEU A 69 9.04 5.70 8.48
C LEU A 69 8.80 5.26 9.93
N LYS A 70 7.54 5.04 10.29
CA LYS A 70 7.14 4.55 11.62
C LYS A 70 6.50 3.18 11.47
N ILE A 71 7.14 2.17 12.05
CA ILE A 71 6.59 0.82 12.15
C ILE A 71 6.11 0.60 13.58
N GLU A 72 4.81 0.35 13.74
CA GLU A 72 4.20 -0.12 14.96
C GLU A 72 4.03 -1.63 14.88
N VAL A 73 4.64 -2.38 15.81
CA VAL A 73 4.52 -3.84 15.85
C VAL A 73 3.61 -4.27 17.00
N LEU A 74 2.54 -4.95 16.66
CA LEU A 74 1.56 -5.49 17.59
C LEU A 74 1.86 -6.97 17.88
N PRO A 75 1.55 -7.47 19.08
CA PRO A 75 1.70 -8.90 19.39
C PRO A 75 0.62 -9.75 18.71
N ALA A 76 0.83 -11.06 18.68
CA ALA A 76 -0.14 -12.02 18.16
C ALA A 76 -1.51 -11.84 18.81
N GLY A 77 -2.55 -11.89 18.00
CA GLY A 77 -3.94 -11.77 18.47
C GLY A 77 -4.43 -10.34 18.66
N ALA A 78 -3.59 -9.32 18.46
CA ALA A 78 -4.02 -7.92 18.60
C ALA A 78 -5.01 -7.49 17.51
N VAL A 79 -4.80 -7.94 16.28
CA VAL A 79 -5.68 -7.66 15.14
C VAL A 79 -6.25 -8.96 14.58
N VAL A 80 -5.40 -9.96 14.35
CA VAL A 80 -5.77 -11.28 13.84
C VAL A 80 -5.05 -12.39 14.61
N PRO A 81 -5.58 -13.63 14.63
CA PRO A 81 -4.84 -14.77 15.16
C PRO A 81 -3.51 -14.96 14.43
N ALA A 82 -2.52 -15.55 15.12
CA ALA A 82 -1.15 -15.70 14.59
C ALA A 82 -1.09 -16.25 13.16
N PHE A 83 -1.84 -17.32 12.87
CA PHE A 83 -1.88 -17.95 11.53
C PHE A 83 -2.73 -17.21 10.50
N GLY A 84 -3.50 -16.19 10.90
CA GLY A 84 -4.23 -15.30 10.01
C GLY A 84 -3.42 -14.13 9.46
N LEU A 85 -2.17 -13.96 9.92
CA LEU A 85 -1.33 -12.82 9.61
C LEU A 85 -1.11 -12.64 8.11
N LEU A 86 -0.74 -13.69 7.39
CA LEU A 86 -0.48 -13.62 5.95
C LEU A 86 -1.70 -13.12 5.17
N GLU A 87 -2.91 -13.56 5.54
CA GLU A 87 -4.15 -13.12 4.89
C GLU A 87 -4.48 -11.66 5.23
N ALA A 88 -4.24 -11.26 6.47
CA ALA A 88 -4.47 -9.88 6.89
C ALA A 88 -3.59 -8.89 6.13
N VAL A 89 -2.31 -9.23 5.92
CA VAL A 89 -1.39 -8.42 5.11
C VAL A 89 -1.80 -8.45 3.65
N SER A 90 -2.14 -9.62 3.11
CA SER A 90 -2.59 -9.77 1.71
C SER A 90 -3.85 -8.96 1.40
N LYS A 91 -4.75 -8.82 2.37
CA LYS A 91 -5.99 -8.03 2.25
C LYS A 91 -5.82 -6.55 2.60
N GLY A 92 -4.62 -6.12 3.00
CA GLY A 92 -4.35 -4.75 3.40
C GLY A 92 -4.93 -4.34 4.77
N THR A 93 -5.32 -5.30 5.61
CA THR A 93 -5.76 -5.03 7.00
C THR A 93 -4.58 -4.64 7.88
N LEU A 94 -3.41 -5.17 7.56
CA LEU A 94 -2.11 -4.83 8.14
C LEU A 94 -1.15 -4.50 7.00
N ASP A 95 -0.21 -3.61 7.26
CA ASP A 95 0.80 -3.21 6.26
C ASP A 95 1.96 -4.20 6.19
N GLY A 96 2.16 -4.99 7.23
CA GLY A 96 3.20 -5.99 7.28
C GLY A 96 3.07 -6.96 8.44
N GLY A 97 3.96 -7.93 8.48
CA GLY A 97 3.96 -8.94 9.53
C GLY A 97 5.33 -9.54 9.78
N HIS A 98 5.55 -9.99 11.01
CA HIS A 98 6.72 -10.71 11.43
C HIS A 98 6.34 -12.14 11.81
N GLY A 99 6.87 -13.12 11.10
CA GLY A 99 6.53 -14.52 11.28
C GLY A 99 7.47 -15.44 10.52
N VAL A 100 7.26 -16.75 10.66
CA VAL A 100 8.02 -17.79 9.95
C VAL A 100 7.22 -18.24 8.73
N LEU A 101 7.86 -18.21 7.56
CA LEU A 101 7.22 -18.60 6.30
C LEU A 101 6.77 -20.07 6.29
N GLY A 102 7.49 -20.94 7.01
CA GLY A 102 7.14 -22.34 7.16
C GLY A 102 5.75 -22.59 7.75
N TYR A 103 5.19 -21.66 8.53
CA TYR A 103 3.82 -21.79 9.05
C TYR A 103 2.75 -21.76 7.93
N HIS A 104 3.10 -21.34 6.75
CA HIS A 104 2.19 -21.21 5.60
C HIS A 104 2.44 -22.27 4.52
N TYR A 105 3.23 -23.34 4.81
CA TYR A 105 3.53 -24.40 3.85
C TYR A 105 2.27 -25.08 3.28
N GLY A 106 1.19 -25.15 4.06
CA GLY A 106 -0.08 -25.69 3.60
C GLY A 106 -0.74 -24.88 2.46
N LYS A 107 -0.34 -23.62 2.29
CA LYS A 107 -0.80 -22.76 1.18
C LYS A 107 0.13 -22.87 -0.04
N GLN A 108 1.41 -23.01 0.21
CA GLN A 108 2.43 -23.16 -0.82
C GLN A 108 3.63 -23.95 -0.27
N ASN A 109 3.87 -25.13 -0.80
CA ASN A 109 4.92 -26.03 -0.31
C ASN A 109 6.33 -25.43 -0.32
N ALA A 110 6.60 -24.53 -1.26
CA ALA A 110 7.89 -23.84 -1.33
C ALA A 110 8.23 -23.05 -0.06
N LEU A 111 7.23 -22.59 0.71
CA LEU A 111 7.44 -21.83 1.94
C LEU A 111 8.08 -22.67 3.06
N ALA A 112 8.00 -24.02 3.00
CA ALA A 112 8.65 -24.90 3.93
C ALA A 112 10.20 -24.87 3.81
N LEU A 113 10.72 -24.42 2.67
CA LEU A 113 12.17 -24.33 2.43
C LEU A 113 12.84 -23.11 3.10
N TRP A 114 12.04 -22.21 3.65
CA TRP A 114 12.49 -20.95 4.27
C TRP A 114 12.24 -20.90 5.78
N SER A 115 12.20 -22.05 6.43
CA SER A 115 11.98 -22.19 7.87
C SER A 115 13.23 -22.65 8.61
#